data_60a253ca8e3fb01fa86fc575aa42c09c
#
_entry.id   60a253ca8e3fb01fa86fc575aa42c09c
#
_cell.length_a   1.000
_cell.length_b   1.000
_cell.length_c   1.000
_cell.angle_alpha   90.00
_cell.angle_beta   90.00
_cell.angle_gamma   90.00
#
_symmetry.space_group_name_H-M   'P 1'
#
loop_
_entity.id
_entity.type
_entity.pdbx_description
1 polymer ?
#
loop_
_entity_poly.entity_id
_entity_poly.type
_entity_poly.pdbx_seq_one_letter_code
_entity_poly.pdbx_strand_id
1 'polypeptide(L)'
;MSTQSTASVSTHILDTSIGRPADGVTISLAARTGADAQWVALGGSATDPDGRCKDLPALPEGTTHVRLDFETEQYFTKKQAEAQQDAPRVRDSGAFFPEVAITFAVVPGEHFHVPLLLNPFGYSVYRGS
;
A
#
# COMPACT_ATOMS: atom_id res chain seq x y z
N MET A 1 -6.34 5.47 -33.02
CA MET A 1 -6.94 5.84 -31.74
C MET A 1 -6.20 5.21 -30.59
N SER A 2 -5.84 5.99 -29.65
CA SER A 2 -5.19 5.45 -28.47
C SER A 2 -6.22 4.81 -27.55
N THR A 3 -5.88 3.65 -27.03
CA THR A 3 -6.76 2.96 -26.10
C THR A 3 -6.25 3.02 -24.68
N GLN A 4 -5.01 3.46 -24.50
CA GLN A 4 -4.38 3.48 -23.20
C GLN A 4 -4.04 4.89 -22.81
N SER A 5 -4.98 5.54 -22.13
CA SER A 5 -4.76 6.89 -21.64
C SER A 5 -4.57 6.93 -20.14
N THR A 6 -4.59 5.78 -19.48
CA THR A 6 -4.43 5.72 -18.02
C THR A 6 -3.33 4.74 -17.62
N ALA A 7 -2.74 5.01 -16.47
CA ALA A 7 -1.80 4.08 -15.86
C ALA A 7 -2.56 3.12 -14.95
N SER A 8 -1.89 2.08 -14.51
CA SER A 8 -2.46 1.15 -13.53
C SER A 8 -1.42 0.88 -12.43
N VAL A 9 -1.90 0.47 -11.26
CA VAL A 9 -1.06 0.32 -10.08
C VAL A 9 -1.38 -0.99 -9.39
N SER A 10 -0.34 -1.68 -8.93
CA SER A 10 -0.48 -2.81 -8.03
C SER A 10 0.61 -2.74 -6.97
N THR A 11 0.42 -3.47 -5.89
CA THR A 11 1.41 -3.50 -4.82
C THR A 11 1.51 -4.91 -4.25
N HIS A 12 2.59 -5.15 -3.52
CA HIS A 12 2.87 -6.43 -2.92
C HIS A 12 3.63 -6.14 -1.62
N ILE A 13 3.13 -6.64 -0.51
CA ILE A 13 3.71 -6.32 0.79
C ILE A 13 4.30 -7.58 1.41
N LEU A 14 5.57 -7.48 1.78
CA LEU A 14 6.26 -8.54 2.50
C LEU A 14 6.53 -8.07 3.92
N ASP A 15 6.10 -8.87 4.89
CA ASP A 15 6.41 -8.61 6.30
C ASP A 15 7.76 -9.28 6.58
N THR A 16 8.80 -8.46 6.63
CA THR A 16 10.16 -8.96 6.79
C THR A 16 10.42 -9.44 8.22
N SER A 17 9.58 -9.07 9.19
CA SER A 17 9.76 -9.54 10.55
C SER A 17 9.46 -11.03 10.68
N ILE A 18 8.66 -11.59 9.77
CA ILE A 18 8.34 -13.01 9.77
C ILE A 18 8.73 -13.71 8.47
N GLY A 19 9.23 -12.94 7.49
CA GLY A 19 9.63 -13.49 6.21
C GLY A 19 8.49 -14.04 5.38
N ARG A 20 7.29 -13.44 5.51
CA ARG A 20 6.09 -13.90 4.83
C ARG A 20 5.31 -12.73 4.26
N PRO A 21 4.43 -12.99 3.29
CA PRO A 21 3.55 -11.93 2.78
C PRO A 21 2.67 -11.34 3.88
N ALA A 22 2.36 -10.06 3.78
CA ALA A 22 1.50 -9.39 4.74
C ALA A 22 0.07 -9.41 4.22
N ASP A 23 -0.77 -10.24 4.84
CA ASP A 23 -2.16 -10.46 4.46
C ASP A 23 -3.06 -9.45 5.17
N GLY A 24 -4.03 -8.91 4.45
CA GLY A 24 -5.07 -8.09 5.06
C GLY A 24 -4.66 -6.67 5.37
N VAL A 25 -3.63 -6.15 4.73
CA VAL A 25 -3.24 -4.76 4.92
C VAL A 25 -4.17 -3.87 4.10
N THR A 26 -4.83 -2.94 4.76
CA THR A 26 -5.71 -2.00 4.09
C THR A 26 -4.88 -0.96 3.35
N ILE A 27 -5.25 -0.70 2.10
CA ILE A 27 -4.54 0.22 1.23
C ILE A 27 -5.54 1.20 0.64
N SER A 28 -5.22 2.50 0.72
CA SER A 28 -6.04 3.54 0.10
C SER A 28 -5.28 4.14 -1.07
N LEU A 29 -6.01 4.53 -2.10
CA LEU A 29 -5.45 5.05 -3.35
C LEU A 29 -5.98 6.44 -3.61
N ALA A 30 -5.08 7.36 -3.92
CA ALA A 30 -5.44 8.71 -4.34
C ALA A 30 -4.62 9.08 -5.56
N ALA A 31 -5.14 10.01 -6.34
CA ALA A 31 -4.49 10.45 -7.57
C ALA A 31 -4.62 11.95 -7.72
N ARG A 32 -3.72 12.55 -8.49
CA ARG A 32 -3.84 13.95 -8.90
C ARG A 32 -3.31 14.12 -10.32
N THR A 33 -3.75 15.19 -10.96
CA THR A 33 -3.43 15.47 -12.35
C THR A 33 -2.55 16.71 -12.44
N GLY A 34 -1.33 16.61 -11.95
CA GLY A 34 -0.39 17.70 -11.93
C GLY A 34 0.20 17.89 -10.54
N ALA A 35 1.37 18.51 -10.49
CA ALA A 35 2.09 18.65 -9.22
C ALA A 35 1.35 19.56 -8.23
N ASP A 36 0.53 20.49 -8.75
CA ASP A 36 -0.16 21.45 -7.90
C ASP A 36 -1.63 21.13 -7.71
N ALA A 37 -2.11 20.03 -8.29
CA ALA A 37 -3.50 19.65 -8.15
C ALA A 37 -3.73 19.02 -6.78
N GLN A 38 -4.98 19.04 -6.33
CA GLN A 38 -5.35 18.39 -5.09
C GLN A 38 -5.49 16.89 -5.28
N TRP A 39 -5.21 16.16 -4.22
CA TRP A 39 -5.40 14.72 -4.22
C TRP A 39 -6.89 14.38 -4.24
N VAL A 40 -7.23 13.41 -5.05
CA VAL A 40 -8.59 12.88 -5.15
C VAL A 40 -8.56 11.43 -4.69
N ALA A 41 -9.33 11.15 -3.64
CA ALA A 41 -9.41 9.79 -3.12
C ALA A 41 -10.22 8.94 -4.11
N LEU A 42 -9.68 7.78 -4.46
CA LEU A 42 -10.32 6.90 -5.44
C LEU A 42 -10.91 5.65 -4.79
N GLY A 43 -10.53 5.34 -3.56
CA GLY A 43 -10.97 4.15 -2.88
C GLY A 43 -9.80 3.33 -2.43
N GLY A 44 -10.03 2.05 -2.17
CA GLY A 44 -8.96 1.22 -1.66
C GLY A 44 -9.30 -0.25 -1.73
N SER A 45 -8.44 -1.05 -1.15
CA SER A 45 -8.59 -2.49 -1.10
C SER A 45 -7.73 -3.01 0.05
N ALA A 46 -7.48 -4.32 0.07
CA ALA A 46 -6.61 -4.93 1.07
C ALA A 46 -5.79 -6.01 0.39
N THR A 47 -4.65 -6.34 0.99
CA THR A 47 -3.82 -7.40 0.44
C THR A 47 -4.46 -8.77 0.67
N ASP A 48 -4.21 -9.68 -0.25
CA ASP A 48 -4.66 -11.06 -0.15
C ASP A 48 -3.63 -11.90 0.63
N PRO A 49 -3.86 -13.20 0.81
CA PRO A 49 -2.90 -14.04 1.54
C PRO A 49 -1.51 -14.08 0.94
N ASP A 50 -1.35 -13.73 -0.32
CA ASP A 50 -0.04 -13.63 -0.96
C ASP A 50 0.59 -12.25 -0.77
N GLY A 51 -0.07 -11.36 -0.05
CA GLY A 51 0.41 -10.00 0.17
C GLY A 51 0.21 -9.09 -1.02
N ARG A 52 -0.56 -9.51 -2.00
CA ARG A 52 -0.76 -8.76 -3.24
C ARG A 52 -2.07 -8.00 -3.24
N CYS A 53 -2.05 -6.84 -3.84
CA CYS A 53 -3.26 -6.06 -4.06
C CYS A 53 -3.28 -5.70 -5.54
N LYS A 54 -4.17 -6.35 -6.29
CA LYS A 54 -4.26 -6.21 -7.74
C LYS A 54 -5.55 -5.56 -8.19
N ASP A 55 -6.46 -5.32 -7.28
CA ASP A 55 -7.78 -4.81 -7.58
C ASP A 55 -7.98 -3.37 -7.11
N LEU A 56 -6.91 -2.59 -7.13
CA LEU A 56 -7.02 -1.17 -6.81
C LEU A 56 -7.89 -0.47 -7.86
N PRO A 57 -8.58 0.60 -7.46
CA PRO A 57 -9.44 1.31 -8.41
C PRO A 57 -8.67 1.81 -9.62
N ALA A 58 -9.38 1.97 -10.73
CA ALA A 58 -8.80 2.52 -11.95
C ALA A 58 -8.43 3.98 -11.74
N LEU A 59 -7.34 4.40 -12.38
CA LEU A 59 -6.91 5.79 -12.31
C LEU A 59 -7.68 6.62 -13.33
N PRO A 60 -8.02 7.86 -12.98
CA PRO A 60 -8.62 8.76 -13.96
C PRO A 60 -7.66 9.09 -15.08
N GLU A 61 -8.23 9.43 -16.23
CA GLU A 61 -7.44 9.91 -17.34
C GLU A 61 -6.69 11.18 -16.95
N GLY A 62 -5.44 11.28 -17.35
CA GLY A 62 -4.63 12.46 -17.03
C GLY A 62 -3.90 12.40 -15.71
N THR A 63 -4.02 11.30 -14.97
CA THR A 63 -3.32 11.15 -13.70
C THR A 63 -1.81 11.20 -13.92
N THR A 64 -1.13 12.05 -13.16
CA THR A 64 0.32 12.19 -13.21
C THR A 64 1.02 11.68 -11.96
N HIS A 65 0.29 11.65 -10.83
CA HIS A 65 0.85 11.24 -9.55
C HIS A 65 -0.16 10.39 -8.80
N VAL A 66 0.37 9.42 -8.05
CA VAL A 66 -0.46 8.50 -7.28
C VAL A 66 0.11 8.45 -5.87
N ARG A 67 -0.78 8.32 -4.88
CA ARG A 67 -0.38 8.09 -3.50
C ARG A 67 -1.07 6.84 -2.98
N LEU A 68 -0.27 5.95 -2.42
CA LEU A 68 -0.76 4.77 -1.71
C LEU A 68 -0.57 5.00 -0.22
N ASP A 69 -1.61 4.76 0.56
CA ASP A 69 -1.55 4.82 2.02
C ASP A 69 -1.80 3.42 2.55
N PHE A 70 -0.85 2.92 3.33
CA PHE A 70 -0.90 1.58 3.90
C PHE A 70 -1.17 1.68 5.40
N GLU A 71 -2.19 0.97 5.88
CA GLU A 71 -2.57 0.98 7.30
C GLU A 71 -1.77 -0.07 8.04
N THR A 72 -0.55 0.29 8.37
CA THR A 72 0.40 -0.66 8.94
C THR A 72 0.14 -0.95 10.42
N GLU A 73 -0.32 0.04 11.18
CA GLU A 73 -0.61 -0.17 12.59
C GLU A 73 -1.69 -1.22 12.78
N GLN A 74 -2.73 -1.14 11.97
CA GLN A 74 -3.83 -2.09 12.03
C GLN A 74 -3.34 -3.53 11.82
N TYR A 75 -2.46 -3.68 10.83
CA TYR A 75 -1.90 -4.98 10.52
C TYR A 75 -1.09 -5.54 11.71
N PHE A 76 -0.20 -4.74 12.27
CA PHE A 76 0.66 -5.21 13.36
C PHE A 76 -0.11 -5.41 14.66
N THR A 77 -1.13 -4.60 14.91
CA THR A 77 -2.00 -4.80 16.07
C THR A 77 -2.68 -6.16 15.99
N LYS A 78 -3.20 -6.49 14.81
CA LYS A 78 -3.84 -7.78 14.61
C LYS A 78 -2.86 -8.93 14.78
N LYS A 79 -1.64 -8.79 14.25
CA LYS A 79 -0.62 -9.82 14.40
C LYS A 79 -0.23 -10.04 15.85
N GLN A 80 -0.09 -8.96 16.61
CA GLN A 80 0.20 -9.08 18.04
C GLN A 80 -0.91 -9.79 18.79
N ALA A 81 -2.15 -9.47 18.49
CA ALA A 81 -3.29 -10.10 19.14
C ALA A 81 -3.31 -11.60 18.84
N GLU A 82 -2.99 -11.99 17.63
CA GLU A 82 -2.94 -13.40 17.25
C GLU A 82 -1.80 -14.14 17.92
N ALA A 83 -0.66 -13.48 18.08
CA ALA A 83 0.53 -14.10 18.62
C ALA A 83 0.56 -14.16 20.14
N GLN A 84 -0.21 -13.30 20.81
CA GLN A 84 -0.14 -13.12 22.25
C GLN A 84 -1.47 -13.33 22.93
N GLN A 85 -2.19 -14.37 22.53
CA GLN A 85 -3.50 -14.62 23.09
C GLN A 85 -3.48 -14.78 24.61
N ASP A 86 -2.44 -15.42 25.13
CA ASP A 86 -2.34 -15.72 26.55
C ASP A 86 -1.26 -14.90 27.24
N ALA A 87 -0.69 -13.93 26.57
CA ALA A 87 0.38 -13.12 27.13
C ALA A 87 -0.16 -11.79 27.64
N PRO A 88 0.56 -11.12 28.55
CA PRO A 88 0.17 -9.77 28.93
C PRO A 88 0.08 -8.86 27.72
N ARG A 89 -0.90 -7.98 27.75
CA ARG A 89 -1.13 -7.09 26.65
C ARG A 89 -0.03 -6.06 26.54
N VAL A 90 0.50 -5.88 25.34
CA VAL A 90 1.40 -4.77 25.08
C VAL A 90 0.58 -3.51 24.88
N ARG A 91 1.12 -2.38 25.27
CA ARG A 91 0.40 -1.13 25.20
C ARG A 91 0.23 -0.58 23.80
N ASP A 92 1.24 -0.72 22.98
CA ASP A 92 1.16 -0.20 21.62
C ASP A 92 1.09 -1.36 20.63
N SER A 93 0.90 -1.00 19.37
CA SER A 93 0.77 -1.99 18.31
C SER A 93 2.07 -2.64 17.92
N GLY A 94 3.19 -2.08 18.38
CA GLY A 94 4.49 -2.49 17.91
C GLY A 94 4.89 -1.83 16.61
N ALA A 95 4.00 -1.07 15.99
CA ALA A 95 4.31 -0.39 14.74
C ALA A 95 4.79 1.01 15.03
N PHE A 96 6.07 1.26 14.76
CA PHE A 96 6.60 2.61 14.93
C PHE A 96 5.99 3.57 13.91
N PHE A 97 5.76 3.07 12.68
CA PHE A 97 5.09 3.85 11.65
C PHE A 97 3.66 3.36 11.53
N PRO A 98 2.68 4.10 12.05
CA PRO A 98 1.29 3.62 12.05
C PRO A 98 0.67 3.58 10.66
N GLU A 99 1.21 4.34 9.75
CA GLU A 99 0.80 4.32 8.35
C GLU A 99 1.99 4.67 7.50
N VAL A 100 1.95 4.22 6.25
CA VAL A 100 3.00 4.51 5.28
C VAL A 100 2.32 5.12 4.06
N ALA A 101 2.79 6.30 3.67
CA ALA A 101 2.26 7.00 2.51
C ALA A 101 3.35 7.09 1.45
N ILE A 102 3.07 6.57 0.27
CA ILE A 102 4.05 6.55 -0.84
C ILE A 102 3.46 7.33 -2.01
N THR A 103 4.18 8.36 -2.42
CA THR A 103 3.80 9.16 -3.59
C THR A 103 4.77 8.88 -4.71
N PHE A 104 4.23 8.63 -5.91
CA PHE A 104 5.08 8.36 -7.07
C PHE A 104 4.44 8.90 -8.33
N ALA A 105 5.28 9.13 -9.34
CA ALA A 105 4.83 9.63 -10.64
C ALA A 105 4.45 8.47 -11.54
N VAL A 106 3.43 8.68 -12.37
CA VAL A 106 2.98 7.66 -13.31
C VAL A 106 2.91 8.26 -14.71
N VAL A 107 2.94 7.38 -15.69
CA VAL A 107 2.86 7.72 -17.11
C VAL A 107 1.67 6.96 -17.68
N PRO A 108 0.81 7.62 -18.46
CA PRO A 108 -0.34 6.94 -19.06
C PRO A 108 0.08 5.72 -19.86
N GLY A 109 -0.71 4.66 -19.78
CA GLY A 109 -0.49 3.46 -20.56
C GLY A 109 0.48 2.46 -19.95
N GLU A 110 1.09 2.79 -18.82
CA GLU A 110 2.04 1.88 -18.17
C GLU A 110 1.46 1.32 -16.88
N HIS A 111 1.97 0.18 -16.50
CA HIS A 111 1.62 -0.44 -15.22
C HIS A 111 2.76 -0.20 -14.24
N PHE A 112 2.39 0.19 -13.02
CA PHE A 112 3.35 0.50 -11.97
C PHE A 112 3.14 -0.45 -10.80
N HIS A 113 4.14 -1.28 -10.55
CA HIS A 113 4.12 -2.21 -9.43
C HIS A 113 5.03 -1.67 -8.32
N VAL A 114 4.48 -1.54 -7.11
CA VAL A 114 5.17 -0.87 -6.00
C VAL A 114 5.26 -1.83 -4.83
N PRO A 115 6.32 -2.64 -4.75
CA PRO A 115 6.50 -3.54 -3.60
C PRO A 115 6.90 -2.78 -2.36
N LEU A 116 6.38 -3.21 -1.22
CA LEU A 116 6.68 -2.64 0.09
C LEU A 116 7.25 -3.73 1.00
N LEU A 117 8.44 -3.49 1.52
CA LEU A 117 9.02 -4.35 2.55
C LEU A 117 8.76 -3.70 3.88
N LEU A 118 8.11 -4.42 4.79
CA LEU A 118 7.55 -3.83 5.99
C LEU A 118 7.97 -4.62 7.22
N ASN A 119 8.31 -3.90 8.29
CA ASN A 119 8.45 -4.50 9.62
C ASN A 119 7.98 -3.47 10.63
N PRO A 120 7.90 -3.81 11.93
CA PRO A 120 7.34 -2.88 12.90
C PRO A 120 8.08 -1.56 13.05
N PHE A 121 9.35 -1.50 12.66
CA PHE A 121 10.18 -0.32 12.89
C PHE A 121 10.69 0.34 11.63
N GLY A 122 10.33 -0.16 10.46
CA GLY A 122 10.82 0.43 9.24
C GLY A 122 10.15 -0.14 8.01
N TYR A 123 10.47 0.45 6.87
CA TYR A 123 9.96 -0.05 5.60
C TYR A 123 10.87 0.43 4.48
N SER A 124 10.80 -0.24 3.36
CA SER A 124 11.40 0.24 2.14
C SER A 124 10.47 -0.06 0.97
N VAL A 125 10.60 0.71 -0.08
CA VAL A 125 9.72 0.63 -1.22
C VAL A 125 10.55 0.87 -2.48
N TYR A 126 10.13 0.24 -3.59
CA TYR A 126 10.83 0.45 -4.86
C TYR A 126 9.85 0.22 -6.00
N ARG A 127 10.26 0.60 -7.20
CA ARG A 127 9.48 0.30 -8.39
C ARG A 127 9.83 -1.11 -8.86
N GLY A 128 8.85 -2.01 -8.80
CA GLY A 128 9.03 -3.36 -9.28
C GLY A 128 8.83 -3.46 -10.79
N SER A 129 9.21 -4.56 -11.35
CA SER A 129 9.03 -4.78 -12.79
C SER A 129 7.75 -5.52 -13.10
#